data_901243af42c3e3016ba8202570517fb4
#
_entry.id   901243af42c3e3016ba8202570517fb4
#
_cell.length_a   1.000
_cell.length_b   1.000
_cell.length_c   1.000
_cell.angle_alpha   90.00
_cell.angle_beta   90.00
_cell.angle_gamma   90.00
#
_symmetry.space_group_name_H-M   'P 1'
#
loop_
_entity.id
_entity.type
_entity.pdbx_description
1 polymer ?
#
loop_
_entity_poly.entity_id
_entity_poly.type
_entity_poly.pdbx_seq_one_letter_code
_entity_poly.pdbx_strand_id
1 'polypeptide(L)'
;MKTLSIIDGSWFMFRARYAFPPLLNAAGQNQNVVYGTLRMLLKLISESADYFVIARDSPTKTKRHEQYQDYKANRKKMEDEFKVQIPLLRELINELQIPNIAAPWYEADDIIATLTKKFQKNSDLIIQVISSDKDLKQLLNENVVVTDPLKNLTTRTPDFEKEFWFPPTSIVDYLALLGDSADNIKWVSGIWAKKASDLIQKYHTIENIYQNLESLSPDLKNKLKEGENDAIFSKKLIELLEVPELESTSLENLALNIDFQKWEKILIEKRGFKGIKKTFDELKKKYTQPQQLGLF
;
A
#
# COMPACT_ATOMS: atom_id res chain seq x y z
N MET A 1 17.60 15.43 2.11
CA MET A 1 16.50 14.86 1.29
C MET A 1 15.23 14.87 2.11
N LYS A 2 14.12 15.26 1.51
CA LYS A 2 12.80 15.20 2.13
C LYS A 2 12.17 13.81 1.92
N THR A 3 11.18 13.47 2.75
CA THR A 3 10.48 12.17 2.65
C THR A 3 8.99 12.38 2.42
N LEU A 4 8.43 11.68 1.44
CA LEU A 4 7.00 11.50 1.25
C LEU A 4 6.60 10.09 1.70
N SER A 5 5.82 9.99 2.77
CA SER A 5 5.24 8.73 3.22
C SER A 5 3.86 8.53 2.63
N ILE A 6 3.69 7.47 1.83
CA ILE A 6 2.40 7.09 1.23
C ILE A 6 1.92 5.82 1.93
N ILE A 7 0.79 5.91 2.61
CA ILE A 7 0.26 4.87 3.49
C ILE A 7 -0.87 4.13 2.79
N ASP A 8 -0.79 2.80 2.74
CA ASP A 8 -1.92 1.95 2.39
C ASP A 8 -2.94 1.93 3.53
N GLY A 9 -3.98 2.75 3.39
CA GLY A 9 -5.00 2.93 4.42
C GLY A 9 -5.83 1.68 4.67
N SER A 10 -6.08 0.89 3.64
CA SER A 10 -6.85 -0.35 3.75
C SER A 10 -6.10 -1.39 4.57
N TRP A 11 -4.82 -1.59 4.27
CA TRP A 11 -3.97 -2.47 5.04
C TRP A 11 -3.94 -2.07 6.53
N PHE A 12 -3.80 -0.77 6.84
CA PHE A 12 -3.78 -0.27 8.23
C PHE A 12 -5.08 -0.54 8.98
N MET A 13 -6.23 -0.37 8.34
CA MET A 13 -7.54 -0.68 8.93
C MET A 13 -7.67 -2.18 9.25
N PHE A 14 -7.34 -3.05 8.30
CA PHE A 14 -7.36 -4.49 8.52
C PHE A 14 -6.39 -4.91 9.62
N ARG A 15 -5.19 -4.36 9.64
CA ARG A 15 -4.21 -4.62 10.69
C ARG A 15 -4.73 -4.22 12.06
N ALA A 16 -5.35 -3.05 12.18
CA ALA A 16 -5.92 -2.59 13.45
C ALA A 16 -7.01 -3.53 13.96
N ARG A 17 -7.87 -4.03 13.05
CA ARG A 17 -8.94 -4.98 13.40
C ARG A 17 -8.43 -6.22 14.13
N TYR A 18 -7.31 -6.76 13.68
CA TYR A 18 -6.76 -8.00 14.23
C TYR A 18 -5.68 -7.79 15.30
N ALA A 19 -5.04 -6.63 15.36
CA ALA A 19 -3.97 -6.35 16.32
C ALA A 19 -4.47 -5.79 17.64
N PHE A 20 -5.64 -5.17 17.66
CA PHE A 20 -6.18 -4.52 18.86
C PHE A 20 -7.43 -5.23 19.35
N PRO A 21 -7.52 -5.52 20.66
CA PRO A 21 -8.73 -6.06 21.26
C PRO A 21 -9.90 -5.07 21.13
N PRO A 22 -11.14 -5.53 21.29
CA PRO A 22 -12.30 -4.65 21.33
C PRO A 22 -12.09 -3.49 22.31
N LEU A 23 -12.37 -2.28 21.86
CA LEU A 23 -12.32 -1.06 22.65
C LEU A 23 -13.69 -0.38 22.59
N LEU A 24 -14.46 -0.50 23.65
CA LEU A 24 -15.81 0.03 23.69
C LEU A 24 -15.80 1.52 24.10
N ASN A 25 -16.57 2.34 23.38
CA ASN A 25 -16.88 3.71 23.81
C ASN A 25 -17.96 3.73 24.89
N ALA A 26 -18.32 4.91 25.39
CA ALA A 26 -19.36 5.09 26.41
C ALA A 26 -20.76 4.59 25.96
N ALA A 27 -21.01 4.48 24.66
CA ALA A 27 -22.24 3.93 24.08
C ALA A 27 -22.17 2.42 23.83
N GLY A 28 -21.10 1.73 24.25
CA GLY A 28 -20.92 0.29 24.06
C GLY A 28 -20.49 -0.10 22.64
N GLN A 29 -20.15 0.85 21.78
CA GLN A 29 -19.71 0.57 20.40
C GLN A 29 -18.21 0.32 20.36
N ASN A 30 -17.80 -0.71 19.61
CA ASN A 30 -16.39 -1.02 19.41
C ASN A 30 -15.71 0.00 18.48
N GLN A 31 -14.54 0.50 18.91
CA GLN A 31 -13.71 1.47 18.18
C GLN A 31 -12.26 0.99 18.00
N ASN A 32 -12.01 -0.31 18.12
CA ASN A 32 -10.64 -0.85 18.04
C ASN A 32 -9.95 -0.55 16.70
N VAL A 33 -10.69 -0.54 15.58
CA VAL A 33 -10.15 -0.19 14.26
C VAL A 33 -9.78 1.28 14.21
N VAL A 34 -10.67 2.17 14.67
CA VAL A 34 -10.42 3.62 14.69
C VAL A 34 -9.21 3.94 15.57
N TYR A 35 -9.21 3.43 16.79
CA TYR A 35 -8.13 3.63 17.75
C TYR A 35 -6.81 3.03 17.28
N GLY A 36 -6.83 1.78 16.82
CA GLY A 36 -5.64 1.06 16.41
C GLY A 36 -4.99 1.68 15.16
N THR A 37 -5.79 2.01 14.15
CA THR A 37 -5.30 2.70 12.96
C THR A 37 -4.68 4.05 13.34
N LEU A 38 -5.39 4.86 14.12
CA LEU A 38 -4.86 6.14 14.57
C LEU A 38 -3.53 5.99 15.32
N ARG A 39 -3.45 5.04 16.25
CA ARG A 39 -2.21 4.79 17.02
C ARG A 39 -1.03 4.45 16.12
N MET A 40 -1.25 3.62 15.09
CA MET A 40 -0.21 3.29 14.10
C MET A 40 0.16 4.50 13.25
N LEU A 41 -0.82 5.30 12.82
CA LEU A 41 -0.57 6.54 12.05
C LEU A 41 0.23 7.56 12.86
N LEU A 42 -0.12 7.80 14.13
CA LEU A 42 0.62 8.72 15.01
C LEU A 42 2.07 8.28 15.17
N LYS A 43 2.34 6.97 15.29
CA LYS A 43 3.69 6.45 15.33
C LYS A 43 4.45 6.78 14.05
N LEU A 44 3.89 6.50 12.89
CA LEU A 44 4.53 6.81 11.60
C LEU A 44 4.78 8.31 11.41
N ILE A 45 3.82 9.15 11.75
CA ILE A 45 3.98 10.61 11.72
C ILE A 45 5.13 11.04 12.64
N SER A 46 5.29 10.39 13.81
CA SER A 46 6.39 10.70 14.74
C SER A 46 7.76 10.24 14.24
N GLU A 47 7.84 9.21 13.40
CA GLU A 47 9.11 8.65 12.91
C GLU A 47 9.74 9.47 11.80
N SER A 48 8.98 10.17 11.00
CA SER A 48 9.33 11.25 10.06
C SER A 48 8.60 11.18 8.72
N ALA A 49 7.95 12.25 8.36
CA ALA A 49 7.70 12.55 6.96
C ALA A 49 7.58 14.06 6.81
N ASP A 50 8.23 14.62 5.81
CA ASP A 50 7.99 16.02 5.42
C ASP A 50 6.61 16.12 4.76
N TYR A 51 6.21 15.06 4.06
CA TYR A 51 4.93 14.90 3.41
C TYR A 51 4.32 13.54 3.76
N PHE A 52 3.00 13.52 3.90
CA PHE A 52 2.28 12.34 4.37
C PHE A 52 0.92 12.22 3.69
N VAL A 53 0.56 11.05 3.21
CA VAL A 53 -0.77 10.81 2.63
C VAL A 53 -1.24 9.39 2.87
N ILE A 54 -2.54 9.24 3.14
CA ILE A 54 -3.21 7.96 3.25
C ILE A 54 -3.95 7.70 1.94
N ALA A 55 -3.53 6.69 1.19
CA ALA A 55 -4.27 6.17 0.05
C ALA A 55 -5.40 5.24 0.54
N ARG A 56 -6.60 5.41 0.01
CA ARG A 56 -7.79 4.65 0.42
C ARG A 56 -8.49 4.04 -0.79
N ASP A 57 -9.03 2.86 -0.61
CA ASP A 57 -9.86 2.22 -1.63
C ASP A 57 -11.11 3.05 -1.94
N SER A 58 -11.55 2.97 -3.19
CA SER A 58 -12.85 3.46 -3.61
C SER A 58 -13.97 2.80 -2.78
N PRO A 59 -14.99 3.54 -2.35
CA PRO A 59 -16.17 2.95 -1.72
C PRO A 59 -17.05 2.18 -2.71
N THR A 60 -16.79 2.31 -4.00
CA THR A 60 -17.53 1.65 -5.10
C THR A 60 -16.70 0.54 -5.73
N LYS A 61 -17.33 -0.23 -6.63
CA LYS A 61 -16.60 -1.22 -7.43
C LYS A 61 -15.47 -0.55 -8.20
N THR A 62 -14.36 -1.25 -8.35
CA THR A 62 -13.17 -0.77 -9.04
C THR A 62 -13.15 -1.21 -10.50
N LYS A 63 -12.30 -0.62 -11.33
CA LYS A 63 -12.10 -1.02 -12.73
C LYS A 63 -11.73 -2.50 -12.87
N ARG A 64 -11.01 -3.07 -11.88
CA ARG A 64 -10.69 -4.51 -11.88
C ARG A 64 -11.93 -5.37 -11.72
N HIS A 65 -12.91 -4.97 -10.91
CA HIS A 65 -14.19 -5.68 -10.78
C HIS A 65 -15.06 -5.62 -12.06
N GLU A 66 -14.91 -4.56 -12.88
CA GLU A 66 -15.58 -4.49 -14.18
C GLU A 66 -14.94 -5.43 -15.21
N GLN A 67 -13.62 -5.57 -15.16
CA GLN A 67 -12.86 -6.46 -16.04
C GLN A 67 -12.98 -7.94 -15.63
N TYR A 68 -13.10 -8.21 -14.33
CA TYR A 68 -13.17 -9.55 -13.76
C TYR A 68 -14.16 -9.58 -12.59
N GLN A 69 -15.34 -10.16 -12.81
CA GLN A 69 -16.41 -10.19 -11.79
C GLN A 69 -16.01 -10.96 -10.53
N ASP A 70 -15.16 -11.99 -10.68
CA ASP A 70 -14.68 -12.82 -9.58
C ASP A 70 -13.43 -12.24 -8.89
N TYR A 71 -12.98 -11.04 -9.27
CA TYR A 71 -11.86 -10.38 -8.62
C TYR A 71 -12.13 -10.18 -7.12
N LYS A 72 -11.21 -10.66 -6.29
CA LYS A 72 -11.34 -10.63 -4.81
C LYS A 72 -12.55 -11.40 -4.26
N ALA A 73 -13.22 -12.25 -5.06
CA ALA A 73 -14.39 -13.01 -4.61
C ALA A 73 -14.09 -14.00 -3.47
N ASN A 74 -12.84 -14.45 -3.37
CA ASN A 74 -12.35 -15.35 -2.31
C ASN A 74 -12.14 -14.64 -0.97
N ARG A 75 -12.13 -13.30 -0.93
CA ARG A 75 -11.95 -12.55 0.31
C ARG A 75 -13.17 -12.74 1.22
N LYS A 76 -12.90 -13.00 2.49
CA LYS A 76 -13.97 -13.09 3.50
C LYS A 76 -14.74 -11.78 3.54
N LYS A 77 -16.08 -11.88 3.61
CA LYS A 77 -16.92 -10.70 3.80
C LYS A 77 -16.50 -9.97 5.08
N MET A 78 -16.34 -8.67 4.94
CA MET A 78 -16.04 -7.81 6.08
C MET A 78 -17.18 -7.88 7.11
N GLU A 79 -16.84 -8.09 8.37
CA GLU A 79 -17.79 -8.11 9.48
C GLU A 79 -18.51 -6.77 9.63
N ASP A 80 -19.78 -6.78 10.02
CA ASP A 80 -20.55 -5.53 10.13
C ASP A 80 -19.99 -4.60 11.21
N GLU A 81 -19.47 -5.15 12.31
CA GLU A 81 -18.78 -4.40 13.35
C GLU A 81 -17.52 -3.67 12.84
N PHE A 82 -16.85 -4.23 11.82
CA PHE A 82 -15.74 -3.55 11.15
C PHE A 82 -16.26 -2.46 10.21
N LYS A 83 -17.26 -2.77 9.38
CA LYS A 83 -17.80 -1.84 8.38
C LYS A 83 -18.27 -0.52 9.01
N VAL A 84 -18.91 -0.56 10.17
CA VAL A 84 -19.39 0.65 10.85
C VAL A 84 -18.27 1.55 11.37
N GLN A 85 -17.05 1.02 11.55
CA GLN A 85 -15.90 1.80 11.99
C GLN A 85 -15.19 2.55 10.84
N ILE A 86 -15.35 2.11 9.60
CA ILE A 86 -14.70 2.74 8.43
C ILE A 86 -15.12 4.21 8.25
N PRO A 87 -16.42 4.57 8.22
CA PRO A 87 -16.83 5.96 8.13
C PRO A 87 -16.36 6.78 9.34
N LEU A 88 -16.36 6.19 10.55
CA LEU A 88 -15.89 6.88 11.76
C LEU A 88 -14.40 7.21 11.70
N LEU A 89 -13.59 6.28 11.17
CA LEU A 89 -12.15 6.53 10.94
C LEU A 89 -11.95 7.61 9.88
N ARG A 90 -12.71 7.57 8.79
CA ARG A 90 -12.63 8.57 7.73
C ARG A 90 -12.97 9.97 8.25
N GLU A 91 -14.04 10.08 9.02
CA GLU A 91 -14.43 11.32 9.68
C GLU A 91 -13.29 11.84 10.57
N LEU A 92 -12.71 10.97 11.40
CA LEU A 92 -11.61 11.34 12.30
C LEU A 92 -10.37 11.82 11.52
N ILE A 93 -9.95 11.12 10.47
CA ILE A 93 -8.83 11.52 9.60
C ILE A 93 -9.08 12.93 9.01
N ASN A 94 -10.31 13.18 8.56
CA ASN A 94 -10.70 14.49 8.02
C ASN A 94 -10.75 15.57 9.10
N GLU A 95 -11.33 15.29 10.31
CA GLU A 95 -11.33 16.20 11.45
C GLU A 95 -9.90 16.63 11.85
N LEU A 96 -8.95 15.69 11.79
CA LEU A 96 -7.53 15.90 12.07
C LEU A 96 -6.78 16.56 10.90
N GLN A 97 -7.41 16.73 9.76
CA GLN A 97 -6.80 17.27 8.54
C GLN A 97 -5.56 16.49 8.07
N ILE A 98 -5.53 15.19 8.32
CA ILE A 98 -4.47 14.32 7.78
C ILE A 98 -4.71 14.13 6.28
N PRO A 99 -3.73 14.42 5.41
CA PRO A 99 -3.88 14.21 3.97
C PRO A 99 -4.30 12.79 3.66
N ASN A 100 -5.39 12.63 2.93
CA ASN A 100 -5.90 11.33 2.54
C ASN A 100 -6.65 11.43 1.22
N ILE A 101 -6.47 10.41 0.37
CA ILE A 101 -6.98 10.40 -1.01
C ILE A 101 -7.74 9.11 -1.25
N ALA A 102 -8.89 9.22 -1.90
CA ALA A 102 -9.60 8.12 -2.53
C ALA A 102 -10.10 8.61 -3.89
N ALA A 103 -10.04 7.78 -4.91
CA ALA A 103 -10.54 8.08 -6.23
C ALA A 103 -11.63 7.07 -6.63
N PRO A 104 -12.76 7.50 -7.22
CA PRO A 104 -13.78 6.57 -7.72
C PRO A 104 -13.17 5.57 -8.71
N TRP A 105 -13.58 4.31 -8.63
CA TRP A 105 -13.16 3.21 -9.51
C TRP A 105 -11.73 2.70 -9.33
N TYR A 106 -10.91 3.31 -8.44
CA TYR A 106 -9.52 2.94 -8.21
C TYR A 106 -9.31 2.37 -6.82
N GLU A 107 -8.31 1.52 -6.69
CA GLU A 107 -7.87 0.96 -5.41
C GLU A 107 -6.78 1.84 -4.78
N ALA A 108 -6.50 1.64 -3.50
CA ALA A 108 -5.43 2.35 -2.81
C ALA A 108 -4.08 2.19 -3.52
N ASP A 109 -3.81 1.00 -4.07
CA ASP A 109 -2.58 0.67 -4.78
C ASP A 109 -2.39 1.51 -6.05
N ASP A 110 -3.49 1.80 -6.78
CA ASP A 110 -3.45 2.66 -7.97
C ASP A 110 -3.12 4.12 -7.59
N ILE A 111 -3.65 4.59 -6.46
CA ILE A 111 -3.35 5.91 -5.91
C ILE A 111 -1.88 5.99 -5.48
N ILE A 112 -1.39 4.96 -4.76
CA ILE A 112 0.01 4.85 -4.33
C ILE A 112 0.92 4.91 -5.56
N ALA A 113 0.63 4.11 -6.58
CA ALA A 113 1.41 4.06 -7.81
C ALA A 113 1.44 5.39 -8.55
N THR A 114 0.28 6.04 -8.68
CA THR A 114 0.17 7.33 -9.38
C THR A 114 0.96 8.42 -8.67
N LEU A 115 0.83 8.53 -7.35
CA LEU A 115 1.59 9.50 -6.56
C LEU A 115 3.09 9.20 -6.62
N THR A 116 3.47 7.93 -6.51
CA THR A 116 4.86 7.49 -6.62
C THR A 116 5.45 7.87 -7.98
N LYS A 117 4.79 7.51 -9.08
CA LYS A 117 5.22 7.83 -10.45
C LYS A 117 5.34 9.33 -10.67
N LYS A 118 4.43 10.11 -10.10
CA LYS A 118 4.42 11.57 -10.21
C LYS A 118 5.64 12.18 -9.52
N PHE A 119 5.92 11.79 -8.28
CA PHE A 119 6.91 12.46 -7.44
C PHE A 119 8.31 11.85 -7.48
N GLN A 120 8.49 10.62 -7.99
CA GLN A 120 9.80 9.96 -8.06
C GLN A 120 10.86 10.68 -8.90
N LYS A 121 10.44 11.61 -9.77
CA LYS A 121 11.35 12.41 -10.59
C LYS A 121 12.05 13.52 -9.80
N ASN A 122 11.60 13.79 -8.57
CA ASN A 122 12.23 14.77 -7.70
C ASN A 122 13.41 14.12 -6.96
N SER A 123 14.62 14.43 -7.37
CA SER A 123 15.86 13.86 -6.80
C SER A 123 16.07 14.19 -5.32
N ASP A 124 15.43 15.24 -4.80
CA ASP A 124 15.55 15.63 -3.39
C ASP A 124 14.50 14.96 -2.50
N LEU A 125 13.71 14.04 -3.07
CA LEU A 125 12.62 13.37 -2.38
C LEU A 125 12.84 11.85 -2.35
N ILE A 126 12.74 11.26 -1.16
CA ILE A 126 12.58 9.82 -0.99
C ILE A 126 11.08 9.54 -0.83
N ILE A 127 10.57 8.59 -1.59
CA ILE A 127 9.19 8.12 -1.46
C ILE A 127 9.20 6.81 -0.67
N GLN A 128 8.53 6.81 0.46
CA GLN A 128 8.36 5.62 1.30
C GLN A 128 6.91 5.12 1.19
N VAL A 129 6.72 4.04 0.46
CA VAL A 129 5.43 3.32 0.41
C VAL A 129 5.34 2.42 1.64
N ILE A 130 4.29 2.57 2.44
CA ILE A 130 4.11 1.82 3.69
C ILE A 130 2.94 0.86 3.53
N SER A 131 3.25 -0.39 3.21
CA SER A 131 2.32 -1.51 3.04
C SER A 131 3.07 -2.84 3.14
N SER A 132 2.38 -3.93 3.48
CA SER A 132 2.91 -5.29 3.34
C SER A 132 2.54 -5.95 2.01
N ASP A 133 1.87 -5.23 1.13
CA ASP A 133 1.47 -5.78 -0.18
C ASP A 133 2.69 -5.98 -1.07
N LYS A 134 2.82 -7.21 -1.60
CA LYS A 134 3.93 -7.60 -2.47
C LYS A 134 3.86 -6.91 -3.84
N ASP A 135 2.64 -6.58 -4.29
CA ASP A 135 2.40 -6.00 -5.61
C ASP A 135 2.97 -4.58 -5.71
N LEU A 136 3.05 -3.87 -4.58
CA LEU A 136 3.65 -2.54 -4.51
C LEU A 136 5.18 -2.55 -4.67
N LYS A 137 5.84 -3.71 -4.61
CA LYS A 137 7.27 -3.83 -4.92
C LYS A 137 7.61 -3.48 -6.38
N GLN A 138 6.62 -3.47 -7.29
CA GLN A 138 6.79 -2.98 -8.66
C GLN A 138 7.18 -1.49 -8.73
N LEU A 139 6.98 -0.73 -7.65
CA LEU A 139 7.28 0.70 -7.58
C LEU A 139 8.71 1.00 -7.16
N LEU A 140 9.46 0.00 -6.70
CA LEU A 140 10.84 0.17 -6.23
C LEU A 140 11.74 0.77 -7.32
N ASN A 141 12.51 1.79 -6.93
CA ASN A 141 13.58 2.37 -7.73
C ASN A 141 14.59 3.09 -6.82
N GLU A 142 15.48 3.92 -7.38
CA GLU A 142 16.52 4.61 -6.61
C GLU A 142 15.95 5.54 -5.51
N ASN A 143 14.80 6.17 -5.76
CA ASN A 143 14.16 7.12 -4.86
C ASN A 143 12.92 6.55 -4.14
N VAL A 144 12.54 5.30 -4.43
CA VAL A 144 11.34 4.67 -3.88
C VAL A 144 11.70 3.44 -3.06
N VAL A 145 11.21 3.39 -1.85
CA VAL A 145 11.35 2.24 -0.96
C VAL A 145 9.99 1.73 -0.50
N VAL A 146 9.87 0.43 -0.26
CA VAL A 146 8.65 -0.18 0.29
C VAL A 146 8.95 -0.68 1.70
N THR A 147 8.19 -0.21 2.68
CA THR A 147 8.33 -0.59 4.07
C THR A 147 7.16 -1.46 4.51
N ASP A 148 7.45 -2.69 4.91
CA ASP A 148 6.52 -3.56 5.61
C ASP A 148 6.55 -3.23 7.11
N PRO A 149 5.50 -2.57 7.63
CA PRO A 149 5.50 -2.13 9.03
C PRO A 149 5.30 -3.28 10.03
N LEU A 150 4.89 -4.48 9.56
CA LEU A 150 4.79 -5.67 10.42
C LEU A 150 6.16 -6.26 10.71
N LYS A 151 6.97 -6.38 9.67
CA LYS A 151 8.31 -6.94 9.76
C LYS A 151 9.34 -5.89 10.18
N ASN A 152 8.93 -4.63 10.23
CA ASN A 152 9.83 -3.47 10.39
C ASN A 152 10.97 -3.54 9.35
N LEU A 153 10.63 -3.90 8.12
CA LEU A 153 11.57 -4.14 7.04
C LEU A 153 11.32 -3.14 5.90
N THR A 154 12.35 -2.40 5.56
CA THR A 154 12.34 -1.54 4.37
C THR A 154 13.11 -2.24 3.26
N THR A 155 12.43 -2.50 2.15
CA THR A 155 12.99 -3.08 0.92
C THR A 155 13.41 -1.97 -0.02
N ARG A 156 14.64 -2.01 -0.50
CA ARG A 156 15.19 -1.18 -1.56
C ARG A 156 15.43 -2.01 -2.80
N THR A 157 15.68 -1.39 -3.94
CA THR A 157 15.99 -2.11 -5.20
C THR A 157 17.08 -3.17 -5.03
N PRO A 158 18.25 -2.90 -4.42
CA PRO A 158 19.27 -3.94 -4.25
C PRO A 158 18.83 -5.11 -3.35
N ASP A 159 17.99 -4.86 -2.34
CA ASP A 159 17.46 -5.90 -1.47
C ASP A 159 16.49 -6.80 -2.23
N PHE A 160 15.64 -6.18 -3.07
CA PHE A 160 14.72 -6.89 -3.94
C PHE A 160 15.47 -7.76 -4.96
N GLU A 161 16.44 -7.21 -5.66
CA GLU A 161 17.24 -7.93 -6.66
C GLU A 161 18.02 -9.09 -6.06
N LYS A 162 18.50 -8.95 -4.83
CA LYS A 162 19.14 -10.03 -4.08
C LYS A 162 18.17 -11.16 -3.71
N GLU A 163 16.90 -10.81 -3.41
CA GLU A 163 15.86 -11.79 -3.06
C GLU A 163 15.33 -12.52 -4.29
N PHE A 164 15.03 -11.78 -5.37
CA PHE A 164 14.30 -12.28 -6.53
C PHE A 164 15.18 -12.62 -7.75
N TRP A 165 16.42 -12.10 -7.80
CA TRP A 165 17.37 -12.26 -8.90
C TRP A 165 16.92 -11.67 -10.24
N PHE A 166 15.96 -10.74 -10.21
CA PHE A 166 15.50 -9.93 -11.34
C PHE A 166 15.09 -8.53 -10.84
N PRO A 167 15.03 -7.51 -11.73
CA PRO A 167 14.70 -6.14 -11.31
C PRO A 167 13.23 -6.00 -10.90
N PRO A 168 12.87 -5.02 -10.04
CA PRO A 168 11.50 -4.75 -9.61
C PRO A 168 10.51 -4.58 -10.76
N THR A 169 10.94 -4.05 -11.90
CA THR A 169 10.12 -3.86 -13.11
C THR A 169 9.55 -5.16 -13.67
N SER A 170 10.13 -6.31 -13.33
CA SER A 170 9.68 -7.63 -13.78
C SER A 170 8.78 -8.36 -12.78
N ILE A 171 8.45 -7.75 -11.62
CA ILE A 171 7.65 -8.41 -10.58
C ILE A 171 6.22 -8.70 -11.06
N VAL A 172 5.65 -7.81 -11.86
CA VAL A 172 4.31 -7.99 -12.42
C VAL A 172 4.24 -9.24 -13.28
N ASP A 173 5.23 -9.43 -14.14
CA ASP A 173 5.36 -10.61 -15.02
C ASP A 173 5.58 -11.91 -14.22
N TYR A 174 6.38 -11.84 -13.15
CA TYR A 174 6.56 -12.94 -12.22
C TYR A 174 5.25 -13.33 -11.53
N LEU A 175 4.53 -12.35 -11.00
CA LEU A 175 3.25 -12.58 -10.33
C LEU A 175 2.16 -13.02 -11.30
N ALA A 176 2.19 -12.58 -12.56
CA ALA A 176 1.28 -13.02 -13.60
C ALA A 176 1.36 -14.53 -13.88
N LEU A 177 2.57 -15.11 -13.77
CA LEU A 177 2.76 -16.56 -13.89
C LEU A 177 2.26 -17.32 -12.64
N LEU A 178 2.40 -16.72 -11.46
CA LEU A 178 2.05 -17.36 -10.18
C LEU A 178 0.60 -17.16 -9.75
N GLY A 179 -0.05 -16.10 -10.26
CA GLY A 179 -1.36 -15.68 -9.80
C GLY A 179 -1.37 -15.16 -8.36
N ASP A 180 -2.55 -14.84 -7.89
CA ASP A 180 -2.81 -14.48 -6.49
C ASP A 180 -4.13 -15.08 -6.00
N SER A 181 -4.06 -16.07 -5.14
CA SER A 181 -5.25 -16.72 -4.58
C SER A 181 -6.07 -15.81 -3.66
N ALA A 182 -5.45 -14.82 -3.01
CA ALA A 182 -6.15 -13.87 -2.15
C ALA A 182 -7.03 -12.92 -2.96
N ASP A 183 -6.57 -12.56 -4.17
CA ASP A 183 -7.28 -11.70 -5.10
C ASP A 183 -8.04 -12.48 -6.20
N ASN A 184 -8.04 -13.80 -6.08
CA ASN A 184 -8.63 -14.69 -7.06
C ASN A 184 -8.06 -14.51 -8.48
N ILE A 185 -6.77 -14.19 -8.55
CA ILE A 185 -6.03 -14.05 -9.80
C ILE A 185 -5.45 -15.41 -10.17
N LYS A 186 -5.71 -15.85 -11.40
CA LYS A 186 -5.30 -17.15 -11.90
C LYS A 186 -3.79 -17.24 -12.09
N TRP A 187 -3.28 -18.48 -12.06
CA TRP A 187 -1.87 -18.81 -12.28
C TRP A 187 -1.71 -19.72 -13.49
N VAL A 188 -0.50 -19.81 -14.03
CA VAL A 188 -0.15 -20.80 -15.05
C VAL A 188 0.09 -22.16 -14.39
N SER A 189 -0.77 -23.12 -14.69
CA SER A 189 -0.72 -24.45 -14.07
C SER A 189 0.66 -25.12 -14.27
N GLY A 190 1.23 -25.65 -13.18
CA GLY A 190 2.54 -26.29 -13.20
C GLY A 190 3.74 -25.34 -13.25
N ILE A 191 3.52 -24.03 -13.13
CA ILE A 191 4.58 -23.03 -12.96
C ILE A 191 4.58 -22.57 -11.50
N TRP A 192 5.62 -22.92 -10.75
CA TRP A 192 5.82 -22.57 -9.35
C TRP A 192 6.90 -21.50 -9.22
N ALA A 193 7.01 -20.88 -8.04
CA ALA A 193 7.85 -19.72 -7.75
C ALA A 193 9.27 -19.82 -8.32
N LYS A 194 9.97 -20.93 -8.12
CA LYS A 194 11.32 -21.13 -8.67
C LYS A 194 11.35 -21.10 -10.21
N LYS A 195 10.40 -21.80 -10.85
CA LYS A 195 10.35 -21.85 -12.32
C LYS A 195 9.93 -20.51 -12.92
N ALA A 196 8.99 -19.80 -12.30
CA ALA A 196 8.63 -18.43 -12.68
C ALA A 196 9.86 -17.51 -12.55
N SER A 197 10.60 -17.59 -11.44
CA SER A 197 11.83 -16.81 -11.25
C SER A 197 12.88 -17.10 -12.33
N ASP A 198 13.15 -18.37 -12.62
CA ASP A 198 14.12 -18.78 -13.66
C ASP A 198 13.72 -18.23 -15.05
N LEU A 199 12.42 -18.25 -15.37
CA LEU A 199 11.88 -17.71 -16.62
C LEU A 199 12.04 -16.19 -16.68
N ILE A 200 11.67 -15.47 -15.61
CA ILE A 200 11.74 -14.02 -15.55
C ILE A 200 13.18 -13.52 -15.53
N GLN A 201 14.10 -14.21 -14.86
CA GLN A 201 15.53 -13.90 -14.94
C GLN A 201 16.07 -13.97 -16.36
N LYS A 202 15.61 -14.95 -17.14
CA LYS A 202 16.10 -15.18 -18.51
C LYS A 202 15.42 -14.29 -19.55
N TYR A 203 14.11 -14.09 -19.42
CA TYR A 203 13.29 -13.46 -20.47
C TYR A 203 12.72 -12.11 -20.08
N HIS A 204 12.77 -11.74 -18.80
CA HIS A 204 12.32 -10.48 -18.19
C HIS A 204 10.81 -10.24 -18.21
N THR A 205 10.11 -10.56 -19.29
CA THR A 205 8.65 -10.36 -19.44
C THR A 205 7.94 -11.61 -19.94
N ILE A 206 6.65 -11.72 -19.68
CA ILE A 206 5.86 -12.86 -20.21
C ILE A 206 5.79 -12.83 -21.74
N GLU A 207 5.75 -11.66 -22.36
CA GLU A 207 5.75 -11.53 -23.82
C GLU A 207 7.02 -12.16 -24.41
N ASN A 208 8.18 -11.89 -23.82
CA ASN A 208 9.44 -12.50 -24.26
C ASN A 208 9.48 -14.01 -24.00
N ILE A 209 8.85 -14.49 -22.91
CA ILE A 209 8.73 -15.94 -22.67
C ILE A 209 7.93 -16.58 -23.81
N TYR A 210 6.78 -16.02 -24.17
CA TYR A 210 5.91 -16.54 -25.21
C TYR A 210 6.52 -16.45 -26.62
N GLN A 211 7.32 -15.43 -26.89
CA GLN A 211 8.10 -15.33 -28.15
C GLN A 211 9.19 -16.39 -28.25
N ASN A 212 9.67 -16.93 -27.13
CA ASN A 212 10.79 -17.87 -27.08
C ASN A 212 10.39 -19.29 -26.66
N LEU A 213 9.12 -19.68 -26.78
CA LEU A 213 8.61 -20.99 -26.36
C LEU A 213 9.37 -22.16 -26.99
N GLU A 214 9.83 -22.02 -28.24
CA GLU A 214 10.54 -23.08 -28.97
C GLU A 214 11.91 -23.39 -28.34
N SER A 215 12.47 -22.50 -27.54
CA SER A 215 13.75 -22.72 -26.83
C SER A 215 13.57 -23.43 -25.48
N LEU A 216 12.33 -23.71 -25.06
CA LEU A 216 12.02 -24.37 -23.81
C LEU A 216 11.84 -25.87 -23.97
N SER A 217 11.92 -26.60 -22.83
CA SER A 217 11.61 -28.03 -22.85
C SER A 217 10.14 -28.25 -23.26
N PRO A 218 9.81 -29.39 -23.91
CA PRO A 218 8.45 -29.67 -24.38
C PRO A 218 7.38 -29.58 -23.29
N ASP A 219 7.67 -30.08 -22.07
CA ASP A 219 6.76 -29.99 -20.92
C ASP A 219 6.48 -28.53 -20.51
N LEU A 220 7.54 -27.72 -20.41
CA LEU A 220 7.41 -26.31 -20.01
C LEU A 220 6.68 -25.48 -21.07
N LYS A 221 7.02 -25.73 -22.35
CA LYS A 221 6.33 -25.12 -23.50
C LYS A 221 4.83 -25.41 -23.49
N ASN A 222 4.43 -26.66 -23.26
CA ASN A 222 3.02 -27.04 -23.21
C ASN A 222 2.28 -26.34 -22.08
N LYS A 223 2.83 -26.33 -20.85
CA LYS A 223 2.26 -25.65 -19.70
C LYS A 223 2.06 -24.15 -19.94
N LEU A 224 3.06 -23.49 -20.51
CA LEU A 224 2.97 -22.07 -20.83
C LEU A 224 1.92 -21.81 -21.93
N LYS A 225 1.86 -22.62 -22.99
CA LYS A 225 0.84 -22.49 -24.04
C LYS A 225 -0.57 -22.63 -23.49
N GLU A 226 -0.81 -23.62 -22.64
CA GLU A 226 -2.11 -23.84 -22.00
C GLU A 226 -2.52 -22.68 -21.08
N GLY A 227 -1.55 -22.05 -20.40
CA GLY A 227 -1.77 -20.96 -19.45
C GLY A 227 -1.59 -19.56 -20.02
N GLU A 228 -1.37 -19.39 -21.33
CA GLU A 228 -1.04 -18.09 -21.95
C GLU A 228 -2.11 -17.03 -21.68
N ASN A 229 -3.38 -17.35 -21.92
CA ASN A 229 -4.47 -16.42 -21.70
C ASN A 229 -4.60 -16.03 -20.22
N ASP A 230 -4.41 -16.98 -19.31
CA ASP A 230 -4.47 -16.70 -17.87
C ASP A 230 -3.30 -15.82 -17.44
N ALA A 231 -2.07 -16.04 -17.94
CA ALA A 231 -0.91 -15.19 -17.65
C ALA A 231 -1.10 -13.75 -18.14
N ILE A 232 -1.54 -13.57 -19.40
CA ILE A 232 -1.80 -12.24 -19.98
C ILE A 232 -2.90 -11.51 -19.23
N PHE A 233 -3.97 -12.22 -18.88
CA PHE A 233 -5.07 -11.65 -18.13
C PHE A 233 -4.67 -11.28 -16.70
N SER A 234 -3.93 -12.17 -16.01
CA SER A 234 -3.42 -11.93 -14.67
C SER A 234 -2.47 -10.74 -14.62
N LYS A 235 -1.59 -10.58 -15.61
CA LYS A 235 -0.73 -9.38 -15.74
C LYS A 235 -1.55 -8.09 -15.73
N LYS A 236 -2.63 -8.03 -16.51
CA LYS A 236 -3.52 -6.85 -16.58
C LYS A 236 -4.20 -6.52 -15.25
N LEU A 237 -4.49 -7.53 -14.43
CA LEU A 237 -5.11 -7.33 -13.12
C LEU A 237 -4.10 -6.87 -12.06
N ILE A 238 -2.82 -7.28 -12.19
CA ILE A 238 -1.74 -6.96 -11.24
C ILE A 238 -1.12 -5.59 -11.56
N GLU A 239 -1.11 -5.18 -12.80
CA GLU A 239 -0.64 -3.85 -13.21
C GLU A 239 -1.40 -2.75 -12.47
N LEU A 240 -0.65 -1.77 -11.95
CA LEU A 240 -1.22 -0.63 -11.24
C LEU A 240 -1.66 0.42 -12.25
N LEU A 241 -2.90 0.88 -12.06
CA LEU A 241 -3.54 1.83 -12.96
C LEU A 241 -3.14 3.27 -12.62
N GLU A 242 -3.10 4.11 -13.63
CA GLU A 242 -2.94 5.56 -13.43
C GLU A 242 -4.29 6.20 -13.09
N VAL A 243 -4.28 7.07 -12.08
CA VAL A 243 -5.46 7.82 -11.59
C VAL A 243 -5.38 9.26 -12.10
N PRO A 244 -6.08 9.60 -13.20
CA PRO A 244 -5.96 10.92 -13.85
C PRO A 244 -6.33 12.08 -12.92
N GLU A 245 -7.25 11.87 -11.99
CA GLU A 245 -7.71 12.87 -11.03
C GLU A 245 -6.59 13.39 -10.12
N LEU A 246 -5.47 12.65 -10.03
CA LEU A 246 -4.31 13.05 -9.21
C LEU A 246 -3.27 13.88 -9.97
N GLU A 247 -3.51 14.18 -11.25
CA GLU A 247 -2.58 14.99 -12.05
C GLU A 247 -2.34 16.38 -11.44
N SER A 248 -3.34 16.99 -10.84
CA SER A 248 -3.24 18.30 -10.18
C SER A 248 -2.68 18.25 -8.75
N THR A 249 -2.47 17.07 -8.14
CA THR A 249 -1.97 16.95 -6.77
C THR A 249 -0.54 17.47 -6.67
N SER A 250 -0.26 18.40 -5.76
CA SER A 250 1.08 18.90 -5.48
C SER A 250 1.63 18.36 -4.14
N LEU A 251 2.94 18.51 -3.90
CA LEU A 251 3.53 18.11 -2.62
C LEU A 251 2.97 18.93 -1.45
N GLU A 252 2.61 20.19 -1.69
CA GLU A 252 2.02 21.08 -0.68
C GLU A 252 0.67 20.54 -0.21
N ASN A 253 -0.10 19.89 -1.09
CA ASN A 253 -1.37 19.23 -0.73
C ASN A 253 -1.14 18.04 0.21
N LEU A 254 0.07 17.50 0.27
CA LEU A 254 0.45 16.35 1.08
C LEU A 254 1.24 16.76 2.34
N ALA A 255 1.41 18.06 2.56
CA ALA A 255 2.06 18.56 3.77
C ALA A 255 1.18 18.32 5.00
N LEU A 256 1.79 17.77 6.05
CA LEU A 256 1.08 17.51 7.30
C LEU A 256 1.14 18.75 8.21
N ASN A 257 0.01 19.42 8.33
CA ASN A 257 -0.13 20.59 9.19
C ASN A 257 -0.87 20.20 10.48
N ILE A 258 -0.13 20.05 11.60
CA ILE A 258 -0.69 19.55 12.85
C ILE A 258 -1.06 20.71 13.77
N ASP A 259 -2.36 20.89 14.00
CA ASP A 259 -2.88 21.71 15.10
C ASP A 259 -2.99 20.83 16.36
N PHE A 260 -1.95 20.87 17.20
CA PHE A 260 -1.88 20.05 18.42
C PHE A 260 -2.97 20.34 19.42
N GLN A 261 -3.48 21.57 19.51
CA GLN A 261 -4.59 21.90 20.42
C GLN A 261 -5.89 21.26 19.94
N LYS A 262 -6.18 21.40 18.64
CA LYS A 262 -7.33 20.77 18.00
C LYS A 262 -7.26 19.25 18.10
N TRP A 263 -6.10 18.64 17.83
CA TRP A 263 -5.92 17.20 17.91
C TRP A 263 -6.11 16.68 19.33
N GLU A 264 -5.56 17.34 20.34
CA GLU A 264 -5.72 16.97 21.74
C GLU A 264 -7.20 16.99 22.15
N LYS A 265 -7.92 18.05 21.81
CA LYS A 265 -9.36 18.18 22.07
C LYS A 265 -10.16 17.06 21.40
N ILE A 266 -9.86 16.73 20.13
CA ILE A 266 -10.56 15.67 19.39
C ILE A 266 -10.24 14.31 19.97
N LEU A 267 -8.96 13.99 20.14
CA LEU A 267 -8.51 12.63 20.44
C LEU A 267 -8.69 12.27 21.92
N ILE A 268 -8.36 13.19 22.82
CA ILE A 268 -8.33 12.91 24.26
C ILE A 268 -9.64 13.28 24.91
N GLU A 269 -10.16 14.51 24.65
CA GLU A 269 -11.36 14.98 25.31
C GLU A 269 -12.64 14.43 24.66
N LYS A 270 -12.81 14.59 23.35
CA LYS A 270 -14.03 14.18 22.63
C LYS A 270 -14.11 12.65 22.46
N ARG A 271 -13.03 11.99 22.03
CA ARG A 271 -12.99 10.54 21.73
C ARG A 271 -12.55 9.68 22.92
N GLY A 272 -11.96 10.24 23.95
CA GLY A 272 -11.52 9.51 25.14
C GLY A 272 -10.33 8.56 24.92
N PHE A 273 -9.53 8.76 23.90
CA PHE A 273 -8.40 7.90 23.53
C PHE A 273 -7.18 8.13 24.44
N LYS A 274 -7.36 7.96 25.76
CA LYS A 274 -6.30 8.21 26.76
C LYS A 274 -5.02 7.40 26.50
N GLY A 275 -5.14 6.19 25.93
CA GLY A 275 -3.99 5.32 25.69
C GLY A 275 -3.01 5.80 24.62
N ILE A 276 -3.38 6.82 23.79
CA ILE A 276 -2.46 7.42 22.83
C ILE A 276 -1.75 8.66 23.39
N LYS A 277 -2.10 9.12 24.59
CA LYS A 277 -1.59 10.38 25.15
C LYS A 277 -0.06 10.46 25.12
N LYS A 278 0.63 9.41 25.53
CA LYS A 278 2.09 9.36 25.51
C LYS A 278 2.67 9.57 24.10
N THR A 279 2.18 8.80 23.12
CA THR A 279 2.63 8.93 21.71
C THR A 279 2.32 10.33 21.14
N PHE A 280 1.18 10.88 21.51
CA PHE A 280 0.78 12.22 21.12
C PHE A 280 1.69 13.31 21.72
N ASP A 281 2.04 13.19 23.00
CA ASP A 281 2.94 14.14 23.68
C ASP A 281 4.37 14.06 23.11
N GLU A 282 4.85 12.86 22.78
CA GLU A 282 6.13 12.65 22.11
C GLU A 282 6.14 13.32 20.71
N LEU A 283 5.06 13.13 19.95
CA LEU A 283 4.85 13.79 18.65
C LEU A 283 4.86 15.32 18.80
N LYS A 284 4.06 15.85 19.73
CA LYS A 284 3.98 17.28 20.01
C LYS A 284 5.36 17.87 20.35
N LYS A 285 6.11 17.19 21.21
CA LYS A 285 7.46 17.59 21.58
C LYS A 285 8.39 17.66 20.37
N LYS A 286 8.35 16.66 19.49
CA LYS A 286 9.20 16.62 18.28
C LYS A 286 8.92 17.78 17.32
N TYR A 287 7.65 18.11 17.09
CA TYR A 287 7.25 19.15 16.14
C TYR A 287 7.35 20.58 16.71
N THR A 288 7.37 20.73 18.06
CA THR A 288 7.47 22.05 18.71
C THR A 288 8.89 22.42 19.14
N GLN A 289 9.81 21.45 19.18
CA GLN A 289 11.23 21.77 19.43
C GLN A 289 11.86 22.30 18.14
N PRO A 290 12.60 23.43 18.17
CA PRO A 290 13.37 23.87 17.01
C PRO A 290 14.30 22.73 16.61
N GLN A 291 14.23 22.32 15.32
CA GLN A 291 15.23 21.40 14.77
C GLN A 291 16.60 22.06 15.02
N GLN A 292 17.40 21.51 15.91
CA GLN A 292 18.80 21.85 15.98
C GLN A 292 19.38 21.46 14.62
N LEU A 293 19.58 22.45 13.76
CA LEU A 293 20.41 22.33 12.57
C LEU A 293 21.75 21.80 13.05
N GLY A 294 21.97 20.51 12.88
CA GLY A 294 23.26 19.88 13.11
C GLY A 294 24.27 20.52 12.22
N LEU A 295 25.03 21.45 12.79
CA LEU A 295 26.33 21.88 12.29
C LEU A 295 27.28 20.70 12.54
N PHE A 296 27.44 19.82 11.56
CA PHE A 296 28.63 18.99 11.37
C PHE A 296 28.85 18.75 9.88
#